data_584fe135fd9db740a1d55f73c1c3ae42
#
_entry.id   584fe135fd9db740a1d55f73c1c3ae42
#
_cell.length_a   1.000
_cell.length_b   1.000
_cell.length_c   1.000
_cell.angle_alpha   90.00
_cell.angle_beta   90.00
_cell.angle_gamma   90.00
#
_symmetry.space_group_name_H-M   'P 1'
#
loop_
_entity.id
_entity.type
_entity.pdbx_description
1 polymer ?
#
loop_
_entity_poly.entity_id
_entity_poly.type
_entity_poly.pdbx_seq_one_letter_code
_entity_poly.pdbx_strand_id
1 'polypeptide(L)'
;MAEAKAVARFVRVPAQKARLVVDLIRGKDVSNALVQVQVTRRQAARIVEKVLRSAMANATQNHGVRDVDRLVVAEAYVNEGPTMKRIQPRAMGRAYRIRRRSSHITIVLQERGQA
;
A
#
# COMPACT_ATOMS: atom_id res chain seq x y z
N MET A 1 -15.69 13.61 -10.77
CA MET A 1 -15.54 12.28 -10.19
C MET A 1 -14.66 12.36 -8.96
N ALA A 2 -15.13 11.86 -7.83
CA ALA A 2 -14.37 11.95 -6.60
C ALA A 2 -13.29 10.85 -6.56
N GLU A 3 -12.05 11.24 -6.41
CA GLU A 3 -10.94 10.34 -6.20
C GLU A 3 -10.37 10.57 -4.82
N ALA A 4 -10.16 9.50 -4.08
CA ALA A 4 -9.49 9.57 -2.78
C ALA A 4 -8.17 8.82 -2.88
N LYS A 5 -7.11 9.45 -2.42
CA LYS A 5 -5.77 8.91 -2.52
C LYS A 5 -5.13 8.83 -1.14
N ALA A 6 -4.42 7.74 -0.90
CA ALA A 6 -3.58 7.60 0.28
C ALA A 6 -2.22 7.07 -0.14
N VAL A 7 -1.17 7.61 0.47
CA VAL A 7 0.21 7.23 0.19
C VAL A 7 0.91 6.93 1.51
N ALA A 8 1.52 5.76 1.61
CA ALA A 8 2.44 5.45 2.69
C ALA A 8 3.86 5.53 2.14
N ARG A 9 4.66 6.44 2.68
CA ARG A 9 6.02 6.67 2.22
C ARG A 9 7.03 6.03 3.16
N PHE A 10 8.15 5.61 2.59
CA PHE A 10 9.29 5.05 3.33
C PHE A 10 8.90 3.84 4.19
N VAL A 11 8.02 3.01 3.66
CA VAL A 11 7.63 1.79 4.34
C VAL A 11 8.76 0.78 4.24
N ARG A 12 9.10 0.14 5.35
CA ARG A 12 10.20 -0.84 5.41
C ARG A 12 9.77 -2.20 4.89
N VAL A 13 9.39 -2.25 3.63
CA VAL A 13 9.02 -3.48 2.93
C VAL A 13 9.62 -3.41 1.55
N PRO A 14 10.26 -4.48 1.06
CA PRO A 14 10.72 -4.50 -0.32
C PRO A 14 9.55 -4.30 -1.28
N ALA A 15 9.74 -3.47 -2.30
CA ALA A 15 8.68 -3.13 -3.24
C ALA A 15 8.08 -4.37 -3.89
N GLN A 16 8.90 -5.38 -4.20
CA GLN A 16 8.44 -6.61 -4.82
C GLN A 16 7.43 -7.35 -3.94
N LYS A 17 7.68 -7.43 -2.63
CA LYS A 17 6.76 -8.08 -1.69
C LYS A 17 5.47 -7.31 -1.53
N ALA A 18 5.56 -5.97 -1.48
CA ALA A 18 4.38 -5.12 -1.39
C ALA A 18 3.54 -5.23 -2.67
N ARG A 19 4.16 -5.32 -3.84
CA ARG A 19 3.45 -5.45 -5.12
C ARG A 19 2.62 -6.72 -5.19
N LEU A 20 3.09 -7.81 -4.60
CA LEU A 20 2.32 -9.06 -4.56
C LEU A 20 0.97 -8.86 -3.87
N VAL A 21 0.96 -8.09 -2.78
CA VAL A 21 -0.28 -7.80 -2.06
C VAL A 21 -1.14 -6.78 -2.80
N VAL A 22 -0.52 -5.73 -3.33
CA VAL A 22 -1.22 -4.67 -4.05
C VAL A 22 -1.91 -5.22 -5.29
N ASP A 23 -1.28 -6.16 -5.98
CA ASP A 23 -1.87 -6.77 -7.17
C ASP A 23 -3.15 -7.56 -6.85
N LEU A 24 -3.30 -8.02 -5.61
CA LEU A 24 -4.50 -8.76 -5.20
C LEU A 24 -5.72 -7.86 -5.06
N ILE A 25 -5.53 -6.57 -4.84
CA ILE A 25 -6.66 -5.66 -4.58
C ILE A 25 -6.98 -4.72 -5.75
N ARG A 26 -6.09 -4.62 -6.73
CA ARG A 26 -6.31 -3.69 -7.85
C ARG A 26 -7.56 -4.07 -8.64
N GLY A 27 -8.41 -3.09 -8.89
CA GLY A 27 -9.63 -3.26 -9.67
C GLY A 27 -10.80 -3.85 -8.89
N LYS A 28 -10.64 -4.13 -7.61
CA LYS A 28 -11.70 -4.73 -6.79
C LYS A 28 -12.47 -3.67 -6.02
N ASP A 29 -13.70 -4.01 -5.64
CA ASP A 29 -14.46 -3.20 -4.71
C ASP A 29 -13.70 -3.08 -3.39
N VAL A 30 -13.88 -1.97 -2.72
CA VAL A 30 -13.20 -1.72 -1.45
C VAL A 30 -13.52 -2.82 -0.43
N SER A 31 -14.76 -3.27 -0.35
CA SER A 31 -15.16 -4.34 0.56
C SER A 31 -14.39 -5.63 0.28
N ASN A 32 -14.32 -6.03 -0.99
CA ASN A 32 -13.59 -7.22 -1.40
C ASN A 32 -12.09 -7.07 -1.21
N ALA A 33 -11.55 -5.88 -1.51
CA ALA A 33 -10.14 -5.60 -1.32
C ALA A 33 -9.76 -5.71 0.16
N LEU A 34 -10.59 -5.18 1.05
CA LEU A 34 -10.34 -5.21 2.48
C LEU A 34 -10.32 -6.65 3.01
N VAL A 35 -11.29 -7.47 2.59
CA VAL A 35 -11.33 -8.88 2.97
C VAL A 35 -10.07 -9.59 2.46
N GLN A 36 -9.67 -9.30 1.23
CA GLN A 36 -8.51 -9.94 0.61
C GLN A 36 -7.24 -9.66 1.42
N VAL A 37 -7.01 -8.41 1.83
CA VAL A 37 -5.81 -8.10 2.60
C VAL A 37 -5.88 -8.64 4.03
N GLN A 38 -7.09 -8.72 4.61
CA GLN A 38 -7.25 -9.26 5.97
C GLN A 38 -6.90 -10.75 6.04
N VAL A 39 -7.25 -11.52 5.00
CA VAL A 39 -6.96 -12.95 4.99
C VAL A 39 -5.56 -13.28 4.49
N THR A 40 -4.86 -12.33 3.91
CA THR A 40 -3.51 -12.54 3.43
C THR A 40 -2.52 -12.56 4.59
N ARG A 41 -1.72 -13.61 4.67
CA ARG A 41 -0.80 -13.81 5.81
C ARG A 41 0.56 -13.15 5.64
N ARG A 42 0.74 -12.28 4.65
CA ARG A 42 2.00 -11.59 4.41
C ARG A 42 2.09 -10.35 5.29
N GLN A 43 3.30 -10.06 5.78
CA GLN A 43 3.54 -8.88 6.59
C GLN A 43 3.14 -7.59 5.85
N ALA A 44 3.45 -7.53 4.55
CA ALA A 44 3.11 -6.38 3.72
C ALA A 44 1.60 -6.12 3.69
N ALA A 45 0.77 -7.15 3.86
CA ALA A 45 -0.68 -7.00 3.84
C ALA A 45 -1.18 -6.08 4.96
N ARG A 46 -0.55 -6.10 6.13
CA ARG A 46 -0.95 -5.22 7.24
C ARG A 46 -0.72 -3.76 6.89
N ILE A 47 0.35 -3.49 6.18
CA ILE A 47 0.68 -2.13 5.74
C ILE A 47 -0.28 -1.68 4.65
N VAL A 48 -0.53 -2.53 3.67
CA VAL A 48 -1.48 -2.24 2.59
C VAL A 48 -2.89 -2.01 3.14
N GLU A 49 -3.29 -2.78 4.15
CA GLU A 49 -4.57 -2.59 4.82
C GLU A 49 -4.68 -1.19 5.43
N LYS A 50 -3.63 -0.71 6.08
CA LYS A 50 -3.62 0.63 6.67
C LYS A 50 -3.76 1.71 5.61
N VAL A 51 -3.06 1.56 4.49
CA VAL A 51 -3.15 2.52 3.38
C VAL A 51 -4.56 2.51 2.79
N LEU A 52 -5.14 1.33 2.61
CA LEU A 52 -6.50 1.20 2.09
C LEU A 52 -7.52 1.87 3.01
N ARG A 53 -7.43 1.63 4.31
CA ARG A 53 -8.31 2.26 5.30
C ARG A 53 -8.14 3.77 5.32
N SER A 54 -6.92 4.25 5.17
CA SER A 54 -6.63 5.69 5.08
C SER A 54 -7.28 6.31 3.85
N ALA A 55 -7.23 5.63 2.70
CA ALA A 55 -7.88 6.10 1.49
C ALA A 55 -9.41 6.13 1.64
N MET A 56 -9.97 5.11 2.30
CA MET A 56 -11.41 5.10 2.61
C MET A 56 -11.82 6.26 3.49
N ALA A 57 -11.03 6.56 4.52
CA ALA A 57 -11.29 7.69 5.40
C ALA A 57 -11.19 9.02 4.65
N ASN A 58 -10.22 9.15 3.76
CA ASN A 58 -10.09 10.35 2.92
C ASN A 58 -11.29 10.53 2.01
N ALA A 59 -11.83 9.44 1.47
CA ALA A 59 -13.02 9.49 0.63
C ALA A 59 -14.22 10.03 1.39
N THR A 60 -14.44 9.57 2.61
CA THR A 60 -15.59 10.00 3.41
C THR A 60 -15.42 11.40 3.96
N GLN A 61 -14.24 11.73 4.47
CA GLN A 61 -14.03 13.01 5.17
C GLN A 61 -13.73 14.16 4.22
N ASN A 62 -12.93 13.92 3.19
CA ASN A 62 -12.44 15.00 2.31
C ASN A 62 -13.26 15.14 1.03
N HIS A 63 -13.91 14.07 0.59
CA HIS A 63 -14.64 14.06 -0.68
C HIS A 63 -16.14 13.82 -0.52
N GLY A 64 -16.61 13.68 0.71
CA GLY A 64 -18.04 13.56 1.02
C GLY A 64 -18.70 12.30 0.47
N VAL A 65 -17.95 11.24 0.25
CA VAL A 65 -18.51 9.97 -0.21
C VAL A 65 -19.32 9.36 0.92
N ARG A 66 -20.63 9.19 0.69
CA ARG A 66 -21.53 8.64 1.70
C ARG A 66 -21.55 7.13 1.73
N ASP A 67 -21.45 6.51 0.57
CA ASP A 67 -21.53 5.06 0.43
C ASP A 67 -20.15 4.51 0.08
N VAL A 68 -19.46 4.01 1.09
CA VAL A 68 -18.13 3.44 0.93
C VAL A 68 -18.16 2.19 0.06
N ASP A 69 -19.30 1.47 0.04
CA ASP A 69 -19.43 0.26 -0.77
C ASP A 69 -19.40 0.55 -2.27
N ARG A 70 -19.57 1.80 -2.67
CA ARG A 70 -19.48 2.19 -4.09
C ARG A 70 -18.05 2.52 -4.51
N LEU A 71 -17.10 2.47 -3.60
CA LEU A 71 -15.71 2.74 -3.91
C LEU A 71 -15.03 1.51 -4.52
N VAL A 72 -14.19 1.76 -5.50
CA VAL A 72 -13.40 0.73 -6.19
C VAL A 72 -11.94 1.14 -6.12
N VAL A 73 -11.05 0.18 -5.98
CA VAL A 73 -9.61 0.42 -6.05
C VAL A 73 -9.25 0.66 -7.53
N ALA A 74 -9.24 1.92 -7.92
CA ALA A 74 -8.99 2.29 -9.32
C ALA A 74 -7.51 2.13 -9.66
N GLU A 75 -6.63 2.55 -8.77
CA GLU A 75 -5.20 2.44 -8.94
C GLU A 75 -4.57 2.00 -7.63
N ALA A 76 -3.59 1.12 -7.74
CA ALA A 76 -2.78 0.70 -6.61
C ALA A 76 -1.41 0.32 -7.14
N TYR A 77 -0.37 0.95 -6.61
CA TYR A 77 0.98 0.70 -7.09
C TYR A 77 2.00 0.94 -5.98
N VAL A 78 3.17 0.39 -6.20
CA VAL A 78 4.29 0.48 -5.26
C VAL A 78 5.51 1.00 -6.02
N ASN A 79 6.07 2.09 -5.54
CA ASN A 79 7.32 2.64 -6.06
C ASN A 79 8.45 2.32 -5.10
N GLU A 80 9.64 2.10 -5.64
CA GLU A 80 10.81 1.88 -4.81
C GLU A 80 11.23 3.17 -4.14
N GLY A 81 11.46 3.09 -2.83
CA GLY A 81 12.04 4.19 -2.08
C GLY A 81 13.56 4.06 -2.00
N PRO A 82 14.22 4.98 -1.30
CA PRO A 82 15.66 4.92 -1.16
C PRO A 82 16.09 3.67 -0.40
N THR A 83 17.20 3.10 -0.83
CA THR A 83 17.83 1.96 -0.16
C THR A 83 18.85 2.49 0.82
N MET A 84 18.67 2.16 2.10
CA MET A 84 19.66 2.49 3.12
C MET A 84 20.70 1.39 3.19
N LYS A 85 21.95 1.76 2.99
CA LYS A 85 23.08 0.84 3.11
C LYS A 85 23.72 1.04 4.47
N ARG A 86 23.84 -0.05 5.22
CA ARG A 86 24.59 -0.06 6.46
C ARG A 86 25.78 -0.98 6.33
N ILE A 87 26.93 -0.55 6.86
CA ILE A 87 28.12 -1.37 6.96
C ILE A 87 28.11 -1.98 8.34
N GLN A 88 28.14 -3.30 8.42
CA GLN A 88 28.19 -3.99 9.68
C GLN A 88 29.58 -4.63 9.82
N PRO A 89 30.41 -4.16 10.78
CA PRO A 89 31.71 -4.80 11.01
C PRO A 89 31.51 -6.18 11.58
N ARG A 90 32.32 -7.11 11.08
CA ARG A 90 32.31 -8.49 11.57
C ARG A 90 33.71 -8.86 12.08
N ALA A 91 33.78 -9.89 12.93
CA ALA A 91 35.03 -10.47 13.36
C ALA A 91 35.89 -10.78 12.13
N MET A 92 37.20 -10.60 12.18
CA MET A 92 38.17 -10.73 11.09
C MET A 92 38.22 -9.50 10.15
N GLY A 93 37.72 -8.35 10.59
CA GLY A 93 37.86 -7.09 9.85
C GLY A 93 37.07 -6.98 8.56
N ARG A 94 36.16 -7.89 8.31
CA ARG A 94 35.29 -7.80 7.14
C ARG A 94 34.05 -7.00 7.44
N ALA A 95 33.70 -6.06 6.56
CA ALA A 95 32.47 -5.28 6.63
C ALA A 95 31.46 -5.84 5.62
N TYR A 96 30.24 -6.03 6.08
CA TYR A 96 29.13 -6.46 5.22
C TYR A 96 28.14 -5.33 5.06
N ARG A 97 27.68 -5.11 3.82
CA ARG A 97 26.64 -4.13 3.53
C ARG A 97 25.28 -4.78 3.74
N ILE A 98 24.48 -4.17 4.59
CA ILE A 98 23.07 -4.54 4.77
C ILE A 98 22.24 -3.53 4.00
N ARG A 99 21.46 -4.03 3.03
CA ARG A 99 20.52 -3.18 2.29
C ARG A 99 19.16 -3.23 2.97
N ARG A 100 18.69 -2.07 3.40
CA ARG A 100 17.33 -1.93 3.88
C ARG A 100 16.53 -1.21 2.81
N ARG A 101 15.67 -1.95 2.15
CA ARG A 101 14.85 -1.41 1.08
C ARG A 101 13.58 -0.83 1.66
N SER A 102 13.15 0.29 1.10
CA SER A 102 11.89 0.91 1.44
C SER A 102 11.04 1.03 0.19
N SER A 103 9.75 1.30 0.38
CA SER A 103 8.83 1.46 -0.73
C SER A 103 7.79 2.51 -0.40
N HIS A 104 7.15 3.03 -1.44
CA HIS A 104 6.04 3.96 -1.33
C HIS A 104 4.81 3.28 -1.92
N ILE A 105 3.78 3.12 -1.11
CA ILE A 105 2.54 2.46 -1.51
C ILE A 105 1.48 3.52 -1.72
N THR A 106 0.87 3.51 -2.91
CA THR A 106 -0.20 4.45 -3.28
C THR A 106 -1.45 3.68 -3.63
N ILE A 107 -2.57 4.09 -3.06
CA ILE A 107 -3.89 3.54 -3.38
C ILE A 107 -4.81 4.69 -3.72
N VAL A 108 -5.49 4.60 -4.88
CA VAL A 108 -6.47 5.58 -5.34
C VAL A 108 -7.82 4.89 -5.44
N LEU A 109 -8.81 5.45 -4.75
CA LEU A 109 -10.18 4.96 -4.77
C LEU A 109 -11.06 5.90 -5.61
N GLN A 110 -11.99 5.33 -6.36
CA GLN A 110 -12.97 6.07 -7.15
C GLN A 110 -14.36 5.53 -6.88
N GLU A 111 -15.37 6.39 -6.98
CA GLU A 111 -16.75 5.95 -6.92
C GLU A 111 -17.13 5.19 -8.18
N ARG A 112 -17.82 4.07 -7.97
CA ARG A 112 -18.37 3.27 -9.05
C ARG A 112 -19.72 3.86 -9.50
N GLY A 113 -20.09 3.60 -10.73
CA GLY A 113 -21.46 3.80 -11.18
C GLY A 113 -21.79 5.19 -11.64
N GLN A 114 -20.82 5.94 -11.99
CA GLN A 114 -21.03 7.18 -12.72
C GLN A 114 -20.98 6.85 -14.21
N ALA A 115 -22.07 6.37 -14.69
CA ALA A 115 -22.25 6.11 -16.10
C ALA A 115 -22.27 7.45 -16.86
#